data_00443a35bffccce54e53fac1affb28bb
#
_entry.id   00443a35bffccce54e53fac1affb28bb
#
_cell.length_a   1.000
_cell.length_b   1.000
_cell.length_c   1.000
_cell.angle_alpha   90.00
_cell.angle_beta   90.00
_cell.angle_gamma   90.00
#
_symmetry.space_group_name_H-M   'P 1'
#
loop_
_entity.id
_entity.type
_entity.pdbx_description
1 polymer ?
#
loop_
_entity_poly.entity_id
_entity_poly.type
_entity_poly.pdbx_seq_one_letter_code
_entity_poly.pdbx_strand_id
1 'polypeptide(L)'
;MHEPIKTSSILSSPISDKLFVKNETLNPTGSFKDRGMSLAISMAKEQQVENICLPSAGNAGISAAAYCKEAGMNCHVFLPESIPKEYLSESKRYSKHVQLKGNTIA
;
A
#
# COMPACT_ATOMS: atom_id res chain seq x y z
N MET A 1 6.88 -7.43 -20.30
CA MET A 1 6.73 -7.64 -18.85
C MET A 1 7.11 -6.37 -18.12
N HIS A 2 6.26 -5.93 -17.21
CA HIS A 2 6.57 -4.78 -16.37
C HIS A 2 7.40 -5.21 -15.16
N GLU A 3 8.38 -4.41 -14.82
CA GLU A 3 9.10 -4.64 -13.58
C GLU A 3 8.26 -4.20 -12.38
N PRO A 4 8.34 -4.89 -11.24
CA PRO A 4 7.66 -4.44 -10.03
C PRO A 4 8.13 -3.05 -9.62
N ILE A 5 7.21 -2.26 -9.07
CA ILE A 5 7.54 -0.99 -8.47
C ILE A 5 8.42 -1.28 -7.24
N LYS A 6 9.55 -0.62 -7.16
CA LYS A 6 10.54 -0.94 -6.13
C LYS A 6 10.09 -0.52 -4.74
N THR A 7 10.33 -1.39 -3.77
CA THR A 7 10.30 -1.02 -2.36
C THR A 7 11.67 -0.51 -1.94
N SER A 8 11.81 -0.09 -0.69
CA SER A 8 13.11 0.31 -0.16
C SER A 8 14.12 -0.82 -0.27
N SER A 9 15.31 -0.52 -0.76
CA SER A 9 16.40 -1.49 -0.86
C SER A 9 17.15 -1.67 0.44
N ILE A 10 17.02 -0.72 1.38
CA ILE A 10 17.72 -0.79 2.66
C ILE A 10 16.88 -1.65 3.59
N LEU A 11 17.33 -2.87 3.78
CA LEU A 11 16.51 -3.89 4.42
C LEU A 11 16.92 -4.21 5.83
N SER A 12 18.12 -3.87 6.26
CA SER A 12 18.56 -4.22 7.60
C SER A 12 19.51 -3.20 8.17
N SER A 13 19.45 -3.05 9.50
CA SER A 13 20.35 -2.22 10.27
C SER A 13 20.87 -3.01 11.45
N PRO A 14 22.15 -2.91 11.79
CA PRO A 14 22.67 -3.64 12.94
C PRO A 14 22.15 -3.02 14.24
N ILE A 15 21.68 -3.88 15.16
CA ILE A 15 21.38 -3.50 16.54
C ILE A 15 22.58 -3.88 17.43
N SER A 16 23.28 -4.96 17.07
CA SER A 16 24.47 -5.42 17.71
C SER A 16 25.32 -6.18 16.71
N ASP A 17 26.48 -6.69 17.11
CA ASP A 17 27.36 -7.46 16.23
C ASP A 17 26.69 -8.67 15.58
N LYS A 18 25.60 -9.17 16.19
CA LYS A 18 24.94 -10.41 15.77
C LYS A 18 23.47 -10.25 15.46
N LEU A 19 22.89 -9.06 15.59
CA LEU A 19 21.47 -8.83 15.40
C LEU A 19 21.24 -7.70 14.40
N PHE A 20 20.45 -7.99 13.38
CA PHE A 20 20.05 -7.04 12.36
C PHE A 20 18.53 -6.93 12.33
N VAL A 21 18.03 -5.74 12.01
CA VAL A 21 16.60 -5.50 11.83
C VAL A 21 16.36 -5.10 10.41
N LYS A 22 15.39 -5.76 9.77
CA LYS A 22 14.87 -5.34 8.48
C LYS A 22 13.84 -4.26 8.72
N ASN A 23 14.18 -3.02 8.38
CA ASN A 23 13.34 -1.88 8.70
C ASN A 23 12.33 -1.60 7.58
N GLU A 24 11.12 -2.11 7.74
CA GLU A 24 10.04 -1.92 6.74
C GLU A 24 9.46 -0.50 6.77
N THR A 25 9.78 0.32 7.77
CA THR A 25 9.34 1.72 7.78
C THR A 25 10.02 2.55 6.70
N LEU A 26 11.08 2.03 6.10
CA LEU A 26 11.77 2.68 4.98
C LEU A 26 11.12 2.40 3.63
N ASN A 27 10.09 1.58 3.58
CA ASN A 27 9.33 1.33 2.36
C ASN A 27 8.53 2.58 1.95
N PRO A 28 8.12 2.70 0.67
CA PRO A 28 7.48 3.92 0.16
C PRO A 28 6.30 4.44 0.98
N THR A 29 5.44 3.57 1.52
CA THR A 29 4.32 4.01 2.38
C THR A 29 4.57 3.77 3.86
N GLY A 30 5.77 3.31 4.23
CA GLY A 30 6.18 3.12 5.61
C GLY A 30 5.70 1.84 6.25
N SER A 31 5.19 0.88 5.50
CA SER A 31 4.73 -0.40 6.05
C SER A 31 5.21 -1.58 5.22
N PHE A 32 5.13 -2.78 5.81
CA PHE A 32 5.53 -4.01 5.12
C PHE A 32 4.56 -4.40 4.01
N LYS A 33 3.36 -3.81 3.98
CA LYS A 33 2.38 -4.09 2.92
C LYS A 33 2.91 -3.77 1.53
N ASP A 34 3.84 -2.83 1.43
CA ASP A 34 4.45 -2.46 0.16
C ASP A 34 5.14 -3.63 -0.54
N ARG A 35 5.65 -4.58 0.22
CA ARG A 35 6.32 -5.75 -0.35
C ARG A 35 5.39 -6.58 -1.23
N GLY A 36 4.19 -6.88 -0.71
CA GLY A 36 3.20 -7.62 -1.48
C GLY A 36 2.52 -6.77 -2.54
N MET A 37 2.24 -5.51 -2.22
CA MET A 37 1.53 -4.62 -3.14
C MET A 37 2.34 -4.27 -4.38
N SER A 38 3.66 -4.09 -4.25
CA SER A 38 4.49 -3.81 -5.43
C SER A 38 4.35 -4.93 -6.48
N LEU A 39 4.34 -6.17 -6.04
CA LEU A 39 4.18 -7.31 -6.94
C LEU A 39 2.74 -7.43 -7.45
N ALA A 40 1.76 -7.37 -6.54
CA ALA A 40 0.36 -7.54 -6.90
C ALA A 40 -0.12 -6.51 -7.92
N ILE A 41 0.21 -5.24 -7.70
CA ILE A 41 -0.18 -4.17 -8.62
C ILE A 41 0.58 -4.27 -9.94
N SER A 42 1.84 -4.64 -9.90
CA SER A 42 2.61 -4.85 -11.14
C SER A 42 2.02 -5.98 -11.98
N MET A 43 1.61 -7.08 -11.36
CA MET A 43 0.96 -8.18 -12.06
C MET A 43 -0.40 -7.77 -12.64
N ALA A 44 -1.18 -7.00 -11.88
CA ALA A 44 -2.47 -6.50 -12.36
C ALA A 44 -2.28 -5.58 -13.57
N LYS A 45 -1.27 -4.73 -13.54
CA LYS A 45 -0.96 -3.85 -14.67
C LYS A 45 -0.53 -4.64 -15.90
N GLU A 46 0.25 -5.69 -15.72
CA GLU A 46 0.65 -6.57 -16.82
C GLU A 46 -0.56 -7.23 -17.48
N GLN A 47 -1.61 -7.51 -16.71
CA GLN A 47 -2.87 -8.06 -17.23
C GLN A 47 -3.81 -6.98 -17.73
N GLN A 48 -3.37 -5.74 -17.84
CA GLN A 48 -4.15 -4.61 -18.35
C GLN A 48 -5.36 -4.26 -17.49
N VAL A 49 -5.29 -4.52 -16.20
CA VAL A 49 -6.33 -4.11 -15.25
C VAL A 49 -6.24 -2.60 -15.04
N GLU A 50 -7.38 -1.91 -15.11
CA GLU A 50 -7.43 -0.46 -14.95
C GLU A 50 -7.94 -0.01 -13.59
N ASN A 51 -8.72 -0.85 -12.92
CA ASN A 51 -9.35 -0.51 -11.65
C ASN A 51 -9.09 -1.60 -10.62
N ILE A 52 -8.69 -1.17 -9.42
CA ILE A 52 -8.51 -2.03 -8.27
C ILE A 52 -9.47 -1.56 -7.19
N CYS A 53 -10.08 -2.49 -6.50
CA CYS A 53 -11.02 -2.21 -5.42
C CYS A 53 -10.67 -3.09 -4.23
N LEU A 54 -10.56 -2.49 -3.05
CA LEU A 54 -10.27 -3.27 -1.85
C LEU A 54 -10.82 -2.61 -0.58
N PRO A 55 -11.33 -3.40 0.36
CA PRO A 55 -11.54 -2.92 1.72
C PRO A 55 -10.24 -3.00 2.49
N SER A 56 -10.01 -2.08 3.40
CA SER A 56 -8.78 -2.04 4.18
C SER A 56 -9.03 -1.44 5.56
N ALA A 57 -8.29 -1.90 6.54
CA ALA A 57 -8.26 -1.29 7.86
C ALA A 57 -7.19 -0.18 7.96
N GLY A 58 -6.41 0.06 6.90
CA GLY A 58 -5.41 1.14 6.90
C GLY A 58 -4.27 0.90 5.92
N ASN A 59 -3.21 0.21 6.35
CA ASN A 59 -1.96 0.13 5.59
C ASN A 59 -2.09 -0.53 4.22
N ALA A 60 -2.90 -1.56 4.08
CA ALA A 60 -3.08 -2.22 2.78
C ALA A 60 -3.72 -1.28 1.76
N GLY A 61 -4.72 -0.49 2.19
CA GLY A 61 -5.37 0.49 1.31
C GLY A 61 -4.42 1.61 0.90
N ILE A 62 -3.62 2.11 1.83
CA ILE A 62 -2.63 3.15 1.55
C ILE A 62 -1.60 2.62 0.54
N SER A 63 -1.09 1.43 0.78
CA SER A 63 -0.09 0.81 -0.09
C SER A 63 -0.65 0.57 -1.49
N ALA A 64 -1.85 -0.01 -1.59
CA ALA A 64 -2.49 -0.25 -2.88
C ALA A 64 -2.74 1.07 -3.63
N ALA A 65 -3.23 2.10 -2.94
CA ALA A 65 -3.49 3.40 -3.56
C ALA A 65 -2.20 4.02 -4.10
N ALA A 66 -1.11 3.96 -3.33
CA ALA A 66 0.17 4.52 -3.75
C ALA A 66 0.72 3.82 -5.00
N TYR A 67 0.69 2.50 -5.00
CA TYR A 67 1.20 1.74 -6.16
C TYR A 67 0.29 1.86 -7.37
N CYS A 68 -1.02 1.92 -7.19
CA CYS A 68 -1.95 2.17 -8.29
C CYS A 68 -1.71 3.53 -8.91
N LYS A 69 -1.49 4.55 -8.10
CA LYS A 69 -1.18 5.90 -8.60
C LYS A 69 0.08 5.87 -9.46
N GLU A 70 1.12 5.23 -8.99
CA GLU A 70 2.37 5.11 -9.73
C GLU A 70 2.20 4.32 -11.03
N ALA A 71 1.34 3.31 -11.03
CA ALA A 71 1.08 2.48 -12.19
C ALA A 71 0.05 3.08 -13.16
N GLY A 72 -0.57 4.21 -12.81
CA GLY A 72 -1.61 4.82 -13.64
C GLY A 72 -2.95 4.10 -13.57
N MET A 73 -3.21 3.38 -12.48
CA MET A 73 -4.45 2.63 -12.27
C MET A 73 -5.33 3.35 -11.26
N ASN A 74 -6.63 3.14 -11.37
CA ASN A 74 -7.58 3.66 -10.38
C ASN A 74 -7.71 2.71 -9.20
N CYS A 75 -7.59 3.24 -7.99
CA CYS A 75 -7.73 2.45 -6.77
C CYS A 75 -8.95 2.95 -5.99
N HIS A 76 -9.90 2.05 -5.76
CA HIS A 76 -11.10 2.34 -4.98
C HIS A 76 -10.92 1.71 -3.59
N VAL A 77 -10.70 2.54 -2.59
CA VAL A 77 -10.41 2.09 -1.23
C VAL A 77 -11.63 2.29 -0.36
N PHE A 78 -12.05 1.24 0.33
CA PHE A 78 -13.15 1.28 1.29
C PHE A 78 -12.59 1.11 2.69
N LEU A 79 -12.74 2.14 3.52
CA LEU A 79 -12.23 2.16 4.89
C LEU A 79 -13.39 2.11 5.87
N PRO A 80 -13.22 1.52 7.07
CA PRO A 80 -14.26 1.57 8.10
C PRO A 80 -14.45 3.02 8.59
N GLU A 81 -15.66 3.34 9.00
CA GLU A 81 -15.99 4.70 9.46
C GLU A 81 -15.19 5.11 10.69
N SER A 82 -14.74 4.14 11.48
CA SER A 82 -13.95 4.37 12.69
C SER A 82 -12.45 4.53 12.43
N ILE A 83 -12.03 4.55 11.16
CA ILE A 83 -10.60 4.63 10.83
C ILE A 83 -9.97 5.92 11.41
N PRO A 84 -8.75 5.86 11.96
CA PRO A 84 -8.04 7.07 12.36
C PRO A 84 -7.84 8.03 11.19
N LYS A 85 -7.91 9.33 11.49
CA LYS A 85 -7.82 10.38 10.45
C LYS A 85 -6.55 10.30 9.63
N GLU A 86 -5.46 9.87 10.23
CA GLU A 86 -4.17 9.75 9.57
C GLU A 86 -4.23 8.77 8.40
N TYR A 87 -4.89 7.64 8.59
CA TYR A 87 -5.06 6.65 7.53
C TYR A 87 -5.96 7.17 6.41
N LEU A 88 -7.02 7.89 6.77
CA LEU A 88 -7.92 8.49 5.78
C LEU A 88 -7.17 9.52 4.94
N SER A 89 -6.41 10.41 5.57
CA SER A 89 -5.63 11.43 4.89
C SER A 89 -4.61 10.83 3.94
N GLU A 90 -3.88 9.80 4.38
CA GLU A 90 -2.88 9.14 3.55
C GLU A 90 -3.53 8.40 2.37
N SER A 91 -4.67 7.75 2.58
CA SER A 91 -5.39 7.10 1.50
C SER A 91 -5.83 8.10 0.44
N LYS A 92 -6.37 9.24 0.86
CA LYS A 92 -6.82 10.29 -0.05
C LYS A 92 -5.67 10.97 -0.78
N ARG A 93 -4.47 10.95 -0.20
CA ARG A 93 -3.27 11.49 -0.84
C ARG A 93 -2.94 10.74 -2.13
N TYR A 94 -3.20 9.44 -2.16
CA TYR A 94 -2.84 8.58 -3.29
C TYR A 94 -4.03 8.20 -4.17
N SER A 95 -5.27 8.32 -3.69
CA SER A 95 -6.44 7.94 -4.46
C SER A 95 -7.56 8.97 -4.34
N LYS A 96 -8.28 9.17 -5.43
CA LYS A 96 -9.49 10.01 -5.47
C LYS A 96 -10.74 9.23 -5.05
N HIS A 97 -10.64 7.91 -4.96
CA HIS A 97 -11.79 7.02 -4.75
C HIS A 97 -11.69 6.35 -3.39
N VAL A 98 -11.76 7.15 -2.33
CA VAL A 98 -11.73 6.66 -0.95
C VAL A 98 -13.10 6.87 -0.33
N GLN A 99 -13.69 5.81 0.19
CA GLN A 99 -15.00 5.86 0.84
C GLN A 99 -14.94 5.25 2.24
N LEU A 100 -15.64 5.90 3.18
CA LEU A 100 -15.84 5.34 4.50
C LEU A 100 -17.13 4.54 4.46
N LYS A 101 -17.08 3.28 4.84
CA LYS A 101 -18.26 2.42 4.79
C LYS A 101 -18.15 1.29 5.81
N GLY A 102 -19.20 1.16 6.64
CA GLY A 102 -19.28 0.13 7.65
C GLY A 102 -18.43 0.40 8.87
N ASN A 103 -18.51 -0.50 9.84
CA ASN A 103 -17.79 -0.36 11.11
C ASN A 103 -16.56 -1.25 11.21
N THR A 104 -16.51 -2.33 10.43
CA THR A 104 -15.40 -3.28 10.44
C THR A 104 -15.11 -3.77 9.04
N ILE A 105 -13.90 -4.31 8.86
CA ILE A 105 -13.55 -5.07 7.66
C ILE A 105 -14.10 -6.48 7.84
N ALA A 106 -15.04 -6.84 7.04
CA ALA A 106 -15.65 -8.18 7.08
C ALA A 106 -14.97 -9.12 6.11
#